data_d213282be0e9f90e3404bad14cee57b9
#
_entry.id   d213282be0e9f90e3404bad14cee57b9
#
_cell.length_a   1.000
_cell.length_b   1.000
_cell.length_c   1.000
_cell.angle_alpha   90.00
_cell.angle_beta   90.00
_cell.angle_gamma   90.00
#
_symmetry.space_group_name_H-M   'P 1'
#
loop_
_entity.id
_entity.type
_entity.pdbx_description
1 polymer ?
#
loop_
_entity_poly.entity_id
_entity_poly.type
_entity_poly.pdbx_seq_one_letter_code
_entity_poly.pdbx_strand_id
1 'polypeptide(L)'
;MFTGIITGVGRIAAVHDLGSGGDSTATQFGKRLTVQAPAGYLDDVGLGDSIALNGACMTVTTFDPAASSFTVDVSAESLDKTAGLAEPGPINLEKALRAHDRLGGHIVAGHVDGVGTVSRVAAVGESTELRILAPLSLAKYLAYKGSITVNGVSLTVNAVADTAEGAQISINLIPHTMDNTALHALEPGSRVNLEIDLIARYVERMLGAGVPLKAAP
;
A
#
# COMPACT_ATOMS: atom_id res chain seq x y z
N MET A 1 -5.76 -0.14 -10.92
CA MET A 1 -6.59 -0.86 -9.93
C MET A 1 -5.92 -2.17 -9.61
N PHE A 2 -5.99 -2.63 -8.35
CA PHE A 2 -5.26 -3.76 -7.79
C PHE A 2 -6.20 -4.63 -6.94
N THR A 3 -5.68 -5.72 -6.41
CA THR A 3 -6.42 -6.67 -5.56
C THR A 3 -5.92 -6.72 -4.12
N GLY A 4 -4.72 -6.22 -3.88
CA GLY A 4 -3.98 -6.42 -2.65
C GLY A 4 -3.34 -7.81 -2.52
N ILE A 5 -3.22 -8.54 -3.63
CA ILE A 5 -2.46 -9.80 -3.68
C ILE A 5 -1.08 -9.52 -4.27
N ILE A 6 -0.08 -9.59 -3.42
CA ILE A 6 1.31 -9.34 -3.83
C ILE A 6 1.77 -10.42 -4.80
N THR A 7 2.30 -9.98 -5.93
CA THR A 7 2.80 -10.87 -7.00
C THR A 7 4.31 -10.93 -7.07
N GLY A 8 5.01 -10.14 -6.26
CA GLY A 8 6.46 -10.18 -6.12
C GLY A 8 6.96 -9.32 -4.97
N VAL A 9 8.06 -9.70 -4.39
CA VAL A 9 8.84 -8.85 -3.47
C VAL A 9 10.08 -8.40 -4.21
N GLY A 10 10.16 -7.10 -4.45
CA GLY A 10 11.29 -6.44 -5.09
C GLY A 10 12.11 -5.63 -4.09
N ARG A 11 12.97 -4.78 -4.64
CA ARG A 11 13.79 -3.86 -3.85
C ARG A 11 13.90 -2.51 -4.57
N ILE A 12 13.72 -1.42 -3.86
CA ILE A 12 14.20 -0.11 -4.32
C ILE A 12 15.73 -0.15 -4.26
N ALA A 13 16.36 -0.16 -5.43
CA ALA A 13 17.81 -0.26 -5.56
C ALA A 13 18.49 1.09 -5.48
N ALA A 14 17.86 2.13 -6.04
CA ALA A 14 18.37 3.50 -6.05
C ALA A 14 17.24 4.52 -5.99
N VAL A 15 17.54 5.68 -5.43
CA VAL A 15 16.63 6.83 -5.31
C VAL A 15 17.39 8.07 -5.75
N HIS A 16 16.85 8.82 -6.71
CA HIS A 16 17.43 10.06 -7.24
C HIS A 16 16.42 11.20 -7.16
N ASP A 17 16.86 12.38 -6.76
CA ASP A 17 16.01 13.57 -6.78
C ASP A 17 15.70 14.01 -8.23
N LEU A 18 14.45 14.36 -8.52
CA LEU A 18 14.04 14.83 -9.86
C LEU A 18 14.34 16.31 -10.12
N GLY A 19 14.75 17.07 -9.11
CA GLY A 19 15.08 18.48 -9.21
C GLY A 19 16.43 18.82 -8.61
N SER A 20 17.32 19.40 -9.44
CA SER A 20 18.56 20.06 -9.00
C SER A 20 18.74 21.37 -9.77
N GLY A 21 17.68 22.17 -9.94
CA GLY A 21 17.72 23.42 -10.67
C GLY A 21 17.61 24.62 -9.73
N GLY A 22 18.69 25.39 -9.61
CA GLY A 22 18.65 26.68 -8.94
C GLY A 22 17.57 27.57 -9.52
N ASP A 23 16.77 28.14 -8.66
CA ASP A 23 15.68 29.10 -8.87
C ASP A 23 14.25 28.52 -8.73
N SER A 24 14.01 27.59 -7.84
CA SER A 24 12.64 27.25 -7.49
C SER A 24 12.37 27.55 -6.01
N THR A 25 11.28 28.24 -5.77
CA THR A 25 10.67 28.44 -4.44
C THR A 25 10.08 27.14 -3.88
N ALA A 26 10.12 26.03 -4.64
CA ALA A 26 9.66 24.71 -4.20
C ALA A 26 10.71 24.08 -3.27
N THR A 27 10.30 23.79 -2.04
CA THR A 27 11.16 23.23 -1.00
C THR A 27 11.34 21.72 -1.08
N GLN A 28 10.56 21.03 -1.91
CA GLN A 28 10.65 19.57 -2.10
C GLN A 28 10.42 19.19 -3.56
N PHE A 29 11.26 18.31 -4.07
CA PHE A 29 11.12 17.70 -5.39
C PHE A 29 10.69 16.24 -5.26
N GLY A 30 10.06 15.72 -6.32
CA GLY A 30 9.82 14.29 -6.45
C GLY A 30 11.12 13.50 -6.61
N LYS A 31 11.01 12.19 -6.58
CA LYS A 31 12.14 11.26 -6.71
C LYS A 31 11.90 10.26 -7.82
N ARG A 32 12.97 9.89 -8.53
CA ARG A 32 13.00 8.72 -9.40
C ARG A 32 13.51 7.53 -8.61
N LEU A 33 12.72 6.46 -8.57
CA LEU A 33 13.09 5.20 -7.97
C LEU A 33 13.50 4.23 -9.06
N THR A 34 14.63 3.53 -8.85
CA THR A 34 14.98 2.33 -9.61
C THR A 34 14.63 1.11 -8.76
N VAL A 35 13.74 0.28 -9.28
CA VAL A 35 13.24 -0.91 -8.58
C VAL A 35 13.76 -2.16 -9.26
N GLN A 36 14.38 -3.04 -8.48
CA GLN A 36 14.75 -4.39 -8.89
C GLN A 36 13.57 -5.31 -8.58
N ALA A 37 13.00 -5.93 -9.60
CA ALA A 37 11.92 -6.91 -9.50
C ALA A 37 12.44 -8.34 -9.51
N PRO A 38 11.65 -9.35 -9.11
CA PRO A 38 11.98 -10.76 -9.33
C PRO A 38 12.14 -11.09 -10.81
N ALA A 39 12.95 -12.11 -11.11
CA ALA A 39 13.13 -12.58 -12.48
C ALA A 39 11.79 -12.95 -13.13
N GLY A 40 11.58 -12.54 -14.39
CA GLY A 40 10.33 -12.78 -15.14
C GLY A 40 9.15 -11.89 -14.74
N TYR A 41 9.28 -11.08 -13.67
CA TYR A 41 8.20 -10.20 -13.24
C TYR A 41 7.80 -9.17 -14.30
N LEU A 42 8.75 -8.71 -15.12
CA LEU A 42 8.55 -7.68 -16.13
C LEU A 42 8.21 -8.22 -17.53
N ASP A 43 8.07 -9.53 -17.73
CA ASP A 43 7.87 -10.14 -19.05
C ASP A 43 6.61 -9.64 -19.79
N ASP A 44 5.63 -9.17 -19.05
CA ASP A 44 4.35 -8.68 -19.55
C ASP A 44 4.06 -7.22 -19.16
N VAL A 45 5.10 -6.48 -18.76
CA VAL A 45 5.03 -5.07 -18.37
C VAL A 45 5.47 -4.17 -19.52
N GLY A 46 4.75 -3.07 -19.74
CA GLY A 46 5.06 -2.04 -20.71
C GLY A 46 5.26 -0.65 -20.09
N LEU A 47 5.77 0.29 -20.90
CA LEU A 47 5.81 1.70 -20.52
C LEU A 47 4.40 2.22 -20.27
N GLY A 48 4.22 2.97 -19.18
CA GLY A 48 2.92 3.51 -18.79
C GLY A 48 2.06 2.56 -17.97
N ASP A 49 2.46 1.30 -17.80
CA ASP A 49 1.75 0.38 -16.91
C ASP A 49 1.84 0.82 -15.45
N SER A 50 0.82 0.45 -14.68
CA SER A 50 0.80 0.72 -13.24
C SER A 50 1.28 -0.49 -12.46
N ILE A 51 2.21 -0.24 -11.53
CA ILE A 51 2.65 -1.20 -10.52
C ILE A 51 2.48 -0.54 -9.15
N ALA A 52 1.84 -1.25 -8.21
CA ALA A 52 1.75 -0.80 -6.82
C ALA A 52 3.06 -1.13 -6.08
N LEU A 53 3.67 -0.14 -5.47
CA LEU A 53 4.86 -0.23 -4.63
C LEU A 53 4.45 -0.01 -3.17
N ASN A 54 4.49 -1.05 -2.35
CA ASN A 54 3.93 -1.03 -0.98
C ASN A 54 2.53 -0.38 -0.93
N GLY A 55 1.68 -0.70 -1.93
CA GLY A 55 0.31 -0.19 -2.05
C GLY A 55 0.18 1.17 -2.75
N ALA A 56 1.26 1.86 -3.06
CA ALA A 56 1.19 3.11 -3.81
C ALA A 56 1.28 2.85 -5.32
N CYS A 57 0.24 3.24 -6.06
CA CYS A 57 0.17 3.10 -7.51
C CYS A 57 1.19 4.00 -8.19
N MET A 58 2.13 3.41 -8.94
CA MET A 58 3.17 4.11 -9.67
C MET A 58 3.16 3.72 -11.15
N THR A 59 3.51 4.68 -12.01
CA THR A 59 3.58 4.46 -13.46
C THR A 59 5.00 4.11 -13.87
N VAL A 60 5.17 3.04 -14.62
CA VAL A 60 6.47 2.61 -15.17
C VAL A 60 6.95 3.62 -16.20
N THR A 61 8.09 4.27 -15.95
CA THR A 61 8.69 5.28 -16.83
C THR A 61 9.78 4.70 -17.72
N THR A 62 10.53 3.73 -17.25
CA THR A 62 11.44 2.88 -18.03
C THR A 62 11.45 1.46 -17.46
N PHE A 63 11.81 0.47 -18.25
CA PHE A 63 12.02 -0.90 -17.76
C PHE A 63 13.05 -1.64 -18.60
N ASP A 64 13.75 -2.58 -17.98
CA ASP A 64 14.73 -3.48 -18.59
C ASP A 64 14.43 -4.91 -18.09
N PRO A 65 13.75 -5.74 -18.90
CA PRO A 65 13.45 -7.12 -18.52
C PRO A 65 14.71 -7.97 -18.32
N ALA A 66 15.79 -7.71 -19.08
CA ALA A 66 17.02 -8.46 -18.94
C ALA A 66 17.71 -8.19 -17.60
N ALA A 67 17.66 -6.95 -17.13
CA ALA A 67 18.13 -6.56 -15.81
C ALA A 67 17.08 -6.78 -14.71
N SER A 68 15.84 -7.18 -15.06
CA SER A 68 14.68 -7.26 -14.16
C SER A 68 14.47 -5.97 -13.37
N SER A 69 14.65 -4.82 -14.01
CA SER A 69 14.56 -3.51 -13.36
C SER A 69 13.63 -2.54 -14.08
N PHE A 70 13.00 -1.66 -13.33
CA PHE A 70 12.17 -0.59 -13.87
C PHE A 70 12.32 0.69 -13.05
N THR A 71 11.90 1.83 -13.62
CA THR A 71 11.86 3.09 -12.88
C THR A 71 10.45 3.65 -12.80
N VAL A 72 10.21 4.39 -11.73
CA VAL A 72 9.00 5.19 -11.51
C VAL A 72 9.38 6.57 -10.99
N ASP A 73 8.57 7.57 -11.32
CA ASP A 73 8.72 8.91 -10.75
C ASP A 73 7.63 9.12 -9.68
N VAL A 74 8.07 9.46 -8.47
CA VAL A 74 7.23 9.66 -7.30
C VAL A 74 7.19 11.13 -6.96
N SER A 75 5.99 11.72 -6.87
CA SER A 75 5.82 13.12 -6.51
C SER A 75 6.23 13.39 -5.07
N ALA A 76 6.57 14.65 -4.76
CA ALA A 76 6.84 15.06 -3.38
C ALA A 76 5.65 14.79 -2.45
N GLU A 77 4.41 15.00 -2.93
CA GLU A 77 3.20 14.69 -2.19
C GLU A 77 3.09 13.19 -1.87
N SER A 78 3.33 12.32 -2.86
CA SER A 78 3.29 10.87 -2.63
C SER A 78 4.35 10.42 -1.63
N LEU A 79 5.55 11.02 -1.66
CA LEU A 79 6.59 10.74 -0.67
C LEU A 79 6.20 11.18 0.74
N ASP A 80 5.49 12.31 0.88
CA ASP A 80 4.99 12.79 2.18
C ASP A 80 3.89 11.89 2.75
N LYS A 81 3.04 11.34 1.88
CA LYS A 81 1.87 10.51 2.26
C LYS A 81 2.18 9.03 2.43
N THR A 82 3.38 8.58 2.10
CA THR A 82 3.76 7.16 2.14
C THR A 82 5.00 6.91 2.99
N ALA A 83 5.17 5.67 3.39
CA ALA A 83 6.38 5.18 4.04
C ALA A 83 7.14 4.21 3.11
N GLY A 84 8.47 4.19 3.21
CA GLY A 84 9.34 3.21 2.54
C GLY A 84 9.60 3.47 1.05
N LEU A 85 9.18 4.64 0.50
CA LEU A 85 9.49 5.00 -0.89
C LEU A 85 10.67 5.96 -1.03
N ALA A 86 11.09 6.60 0.06
CA ALA A 86 12.11 7.65 0.00
C ALA A 86 13.55 7.13 0.01
N GLU A 87 13.77 5.84 0.24
CA GLU A 87 15.09 5.22 0.44
C GLU A 87 15.15 3.78 -0.08
N PRO A 88 16.34 3.23 -0.35
CA PRO A 88 16.51 1.84 -0.76
C PRO A 88 15.99 0.85 0.29
N GLY A 89 15.30 -0.20 -0.15
CA GLY A 89 14.74 -1.20 0.75
C GLY A 89 13.83 -2.20 0.06
N PRO A 90 13.40 -3.29 0.76
CA PRO A 90 12.46 -4.26 0.23
C PRO A 90 11.09 -3.61 -0.01
N ILE A 91 10.38 -4.10 -1.02
CA ILE A 91 9.09 -3.52 -1.40
C ILE A 91 8.15 -4.58 -1.98
N ASN A 92 6.89 -4.55 -1.55
CA ASN A 92 5.83 -5.35 -2.15
C ASN A 92 5.47 -4.80 -3.53
N LEU A 93 5.30 -5.69 -4.49
CA LEU A 93 4.94 -5.36 -5.86
C LEU A 93 3.64 -6.07 -6.26
N GLU A 94 2.73 -5.31 -6.85
CA GLU A 94 1.55 -5.87 -7.52
C GLU A 94 1.36 -5.13 -8.85
N LYS A 95 1.19 -5.88 -9.95
CA LYS A 95 0.81 -5.30 -11.25
C LYS A 95 -0.67 -4.97 -11.28
N ALA A 96 -1.04 -3.93 -12.03
CA ALA A 96 -2.46 -3.60 -12.20
C ALA A 96 -3.25 -4.78 -12.79
N LEU A 97 -4.48 -4.96 -12.29
CA LEU A 97 -5.42 -5.98 -12.75
C LEU A 97 -5.70 -5.87 -14.24
N ARG A 98 -5.68 -7.01 -14.91
CA ARG A 98 -6.25 -7.20 -16.25
C ARG A 98 -7.73 -7.54 -16.17
N ALA A 99 -8.46 -7.35 -17.26
CA ALA A 99 -9.91 -7.59 -17.31
C ALA A 99 -10.33 -9.04 -16.98
N HIS A 100 -9.43 -10.01 -17.13
CA HIS A 100 -9.71 -11.44 -16.88
C HIS A 100 -9.08 -11.98 -15.59
N ASP A 101 -8.41 -11.15 -14.82
CA ASP A 101 -7.77 -11.55 -13.56
C ASP A 101 -8.82 -11.77 -12.46
N ARG A 102 -8.47 -12.60 -11.48
CA ARG A 102 -9.31 -12.83 -10.31
C ARG A 102 -9.11 -11.73 -9.27
N LEU A 103 -10.21 -11.25 -8.69
CA LEU A 103 -10.18 -10.41 -7.52
C LEU A 103 -9.98 -11.29 -6.27
N GLY A 104 -8.72 -11.67 -5.98
CA GLY A 104 -8.41 -12.58 -4.87
C GLY A 104 -8.44 -11.93 -3.48
N GLY A 105 -8.31 -10.60 -3.40
CA GLY A 105 -8.41 -9.80 -2.17
C GLY A 105 -9.67 -8.96 -2.16
N HIS A 106 -9.52 -7.63 -2.24
CA HIS A 106 -10.63 -6.69 -2.40
C HIS A 106 -10.29 -5.63 -3.46
N ILE A 107 -11.19 -4.69 -3.73
CA ILE A 107 -10.94 -3.62 -4.71
C ILE A 107 -9.97 -2.60 -4.08
N VAL A 108 -8.77 -2.54 -4.63
CA VAL A 108 -7.68 -1.66 -4.17
C VAL A 108 -7.36 -0.64 -5.26
N ALA A 109 -7.36 0.64 -4.90
CA ALA A 109 -7.07 1.72 -5.84
C ALA A 109 -5.56 1.92 -6.05
N GLY A 110 -4.76 1.60 -5.04
CA GLY A 110 -3.35 1.94 -4.95
C GLY A 110 -3.14 3.38 -4.47
N HIS A 111 -4.09 3.92 -3.73
CA HIS A 111 -4.05 5.28 -3.22
C HIS A 111 -3.99 5.23 -1.69
N VAL A 112 -2.77 5.33 -1.17
CA VAL A 112 -2.50 5.30 0.27
C VAL A 112 -3.24 6.44 0.97
N ASP A 113 -4.03 6.10 2.00
CA ASP A 113 -4.82 7.06 2.79
C ASP A 113 -4.07 7.64 3.97
N GLY A 114 -3.08 6.89 4.45
CA GLY A 114 -2.28 7.32 5.58
C GLY A 114 -1.23 6.29 5.96
N VAL A 115 -0.41 6.67 6.90
CA VAL A 115 0.66 5.82 7.43
C VAL A 115 0.32 5.42 8.86
N GLY A 116 0.23 4.11 9.10
CA GLY A 116 0.10 3.52 10.42
C GLY A 116 1.46 3.19 11.03
N THR A 117 1.44 2.92 12.34
CA THR A 117 2.63 2.46 13.07
C THR A 117 2.36 1.06 13.64
N VAL A 118 3.25 0.14 13.37
CA VAL A 118 3.19 -1.21 13.98
C VAL A 118 3.43 -1.09 15.48
N SER A 119 2.49 -1.54 16.29
CA SER A 119 2.59 -1.53 17.74
C SER A 119 3.00 -2.89 18.32
N ARG A 120 2.76 -3.98 17.59
CA ARG A 120 3.09 -5.35 18.01
C ARG A 120 3.23 -6.28 16.81
N VAL A 121 4.20 -7.17 16.90
CA VAL A 121 4.35 -8.37 16.07
C VAL A 121 4.58 -9.53 17.02
N ALA A 122 3.72 -10.55 16.99
CA ALA A 122 3.83 -11.69 17.91
C ALA A 122 3.33 -12.98 17.27
N ALA A 123 4.04 -14.09 17.52
CA ALA A 123 3.59 -15.41 17.10
C ALA A 123 2.32 -15.82 17.88
N VAL A 124 1.33 -16.37 17.15
CA VAL A 124 0.08 -16.91 17.71
C VAL A 124 -0.20 -18.24 17.00
N GLY A 125 0.19 -19.33 17.63
CA GLY A 125 0.19 -20.64 16.96
C GLY A 125 1.13 -20.64 15.76
N GLU A 126 0.62 -21.07 14.60
CA GLU A 126 1.34 -21.06 13.31
C GLU A 126 1.33 -19.70 12.62
N SER A 127 0.54 -18.77 13.11
CA SER A 127 0.32 -17.45 12.51
C SER A 127 1.05 -16.35 13.27
N THR A 128 1.04 -15.13 12.73
CA THR A 128 1.61 -13.94 13.36
C THR A 128 0.53 -12.88 13.56
N GLU A 129 0.32 -12.46 14.81
CA GLU A 129 -0.49 -11.27 15.11
C GLU A 129 0.30 -10.02 14.77
N LEU A 130 -0.27 -9.18 13.91
CA LEU A 130 0.19 -7.84 13.60
C LEU A 130 -0.79 -6.83 14.18
N ARG A 131 -0.34 -5.93 15.07
CA ARG A 131 -1.15 -4.80 15.53
C ARG A 131 -0.59 -3.50 14.98
N ILE A 132 -1.48 -2.65 14.50
CA ILE A 132 -1.15 -1.37 13.91
C ILE A 132 -2.01 -0.29 14.56
N LEU A 133 -1.39 0.80 14.95
CA LEU A 133 -2.09 2.04 15.28
C LEU A 133 -2.30 2.82 13.97
N ALA A 134 -3.53 2.85 13.50
CA ALA A 134 -3.96 3.63 12.36
C ALA A 134 -4.27 5.08 12.80
N PRO A 135 -4.00 6.10 11.96
CA PRO A 135 -4.34 7.48 12.25
C PRO A 135 -5.82 7.67 12.57
N LEU A 136 -6.15 8.63 13.45
CA LEU A 136 -7.51 8.94 13.87
C LEU A 136 -8.45 9.23 12.68
N SER A 137 -7.92 9.87 11.62
CA SER A 137 -8.67 10.15 10.39
C SER A 137 -9.18 8.91 9.68
N LEU A 138 -8.51 7.76 9.87
CA LEU A 138 -8.89 6.48 9.26
C LEU A 138 -9.79 5.62 10.15
N ALA A 139 -9.90 5.91 11.46
CA ALA A 139 -10.58 5.09 12.45
C ALA A 139 -12.02 4.70 12.02
N LYS A 140 -12.79 5.66 11.53
CA LYS A 140 -14.20 5.48 11.12
C LYS A 140 -14.41 4.51 9.94
N TYR A 141 -13.35 4.19 9.19
CA TYR A 141 -13.41 3.28 8.04
C TYR A 141 -13.01 1.85 8.39
N LEU A 142 -12.49 1.64 9.59
CA LEU A 142 -11.97 0.35 10.04
C LEU A 142 -13.07 -0.42 10.76
N ALA A 143 -13.36 -1.63 10.28
CA ALA A 143 -14.44 -2.45 10.83
C ALA A 143 -13.96 -3.87 11.12
N TYR A 144 -14.50 -4.48 12.18
CA TYR A 144 -14.29 -5.90 12.45
C TYR A 144 -14.72 -6.75 11.24
N LYS A 145 -13.82 -7.62 10.79
CA LYS A 145 -13.98 -8.44 9.56
C LYS A 145 -14.08 -7.64 8.26
N GLY A 146 -13.81 -6.33 8.30
CA GLY A 146 -13.61 -5.52 7.09
C GLY A 146 -12.22 -5.74 6.48
N SER A 147 -12.03 -5.21 5.27
CA SER A 147 -10.76 -5.25 4.54
C SER A 147 -9.95 -3.98 4.78
N ILE A 148 -8.65 -4.13 4.75
CA ILE A 148 -7.66 -3.04 4.69
C ILE A 148 -6.45 -3.49 3.90
N THR A 149 -5.74 -2.58 3.23
CA THR A 149 -4.39 -2.91 2.78
C THR A 149 -3.34 -2.40 3.76
N VAL A 150 -2.32 -3.22 3.98
CA VAL A 150 -1.10 -2.86 4.69
C VAL A 150 0.09 -3.08 3.76
N ASN A 151 0.79 -2.02 3.41
CA ASN A 151 1.85 -2.06 2.38
C ASN A 151 1.39 -2.79 1.11
N GLY A 152 0.16 -2.52 0.67
CA GLY A 152 -0.45 -3.12 -0.51
C GLY A 152 -1.03 -4.52 -0.32
N VAL A 153 -0.85 -5.17 0.83
CA VAL A 153 -1.39 -6.51 1.10
C VAL A 153 -2.83 -6.40 1.60
N SER A 154 -3.77 -7.08 0.93
CA SER A 154 -5.17 -7.20 1.35
C SER A 154 -5.28 -8.08 2.60
N LEU A 155 -5.79 -7.52 3.68
CA LEU A 155 -5.85 -8.19 4.98
C LEU A 155 -7.21 -7.99 5.64
N THR A 156 -7.60 -8.96 6.46
CA THR A 156 -8.83 -8.91 7.25
C THR A 156 -8.55 -8.35 8.63
N VAL A 157 -9.33 -7.36 9.04
CA VAL A 157 -9.27 -6.77 10.38
C VAL A 157 -9.97 -7.69 11.38
N ASN A 158 -9.23 -8.22 12.35
CA ASN A 158 -9.76 -9.15 13.38
C ASN A 158 -10.19 -8.46 14.68
N ALA A 159 -9.71 -7.27 14.94
CA ALA A 159 -10.17 -6.42 16.04
C ALA A 159 -9.93 -4.95 15.72
N VAL A 160 -10.78 -4.08 16.24
CA VAL A 160 -10.63 -2.63 16.20
C VAL A 160 -10.89 -2.11 17.60
N ALA A 161 -10.00 -1.26 18.10
CA ALA A 161 -10.16 -0.54 19.36
C ALA A 161 -9.82 0.93 19.15
N ASP A 162 -10.81 1.80 19.27
CA ASP A 162 -10.61 3.23 19.17
C ASP A 162 -9.88 3.76 20.40
N THR A 163 -8.92 4.65 20.17
CA THR A 163 -8.12 5.33 21.18
C THR A 163 -8.13 6.84 20.91
N ALA A 164 -7.61 7.63 21.84
CA ALA A 164 -7.46 9.07 21.62
C ALA A 164 -6.48 9.42 20.48
N GLU A 165 -5.56 8.51 20.16
CA GLU A 165 -4.52 8.71 19.14
C GLU A 165 -4.91 8.16 17.77
N GLY A 166 -5.92 7.30 17.69
CA GLY A 166 -6.34 6.63 16.46
C GLY A 166 -7.08 5.32 16.73
N ALA A 167 -7.10 4.42 15.77
CA ALA A 167 -7.68 3.09 15.93
C ALA A 167 -6.57 2.02 15.95
N GLN A 168 -6.52 1.23 17.01
CA GLN A 168 -5.68 0.04 17.08
C GLN A 168 -6.37 -1.11 16.38
N ILE A 169 -5.81 -1.59 15.28
CA ILE A 169 -6.30 -2.80 14.59
C ILE A 169 -5.40 -4.00 14.88
N SER A 170 -6.02 -5.19 14.89
CA SER A 170 -5.31 -6.48 14.95
C SER A 170 -5.62 -7.27 13.70
N ILE A 171 -4.59 -7.85 13.12
CA ILE A 171 -4.61 -8.65 11.89
C ILE A 171 -3.87 -9.94 12.19
N ASN A 172 -4.33 -11.07 11.64
CA ASN A 172 -3.62 -12.34 11.73
C ASN A 172 -3.02 -12.68 10.38
N LEU A 173 -1.69 -12.76 10.33
CA LEU A 173 -0.92 -13.10 9.13
C LEU A 173 -0.64 -14.60 9.12
N ILE A 174 -1.08 -15.30 8.08
CA ILE A 174 -0.75 -16.71 7.86
C ILE A 174 0.69 -16.85 7.36
N PRO A 175 1.33 -18.03 7.53
CA PRO A 175 2.70 -18.25 7.08
C PRO A 175 2.93 -17.87 5.62
N HIS A 176 2.01 -18.25 4.74
CA HIS A 176 2.09 -17.91 3.32
C HIS A 176 2.23 -16.40 3.06
N THR A 177 1.50 -15.56 3.80
CA THR A 177 1.61 -14.10 3.68
C THR A 177 2.96 -13.59 4.17
N MET A 178 3.46 -14.14 5.27
CA MET A 178 4.78 -13.81 5.78
C MET A 178 5.89 -14.17 4.79
N ASP A 179 5.81 -15.35 4.18
CA ASP A 179 6.85 -15.86 3.27
C ASP A 179 6.86 -15.14 1.91
N ASN A 180 5.72 -14.62 1.47
CA ASN A 180 5.55 -14.08 0.12
C ASN A 180 5.38 -12.55 0.06
N THR A 181 5.54 -11.85 1.18
CA THR A 181 5.47 -10.39 1.23
C THR A 181 6.59 -9.80 2.09
N ALA A 182 6.88 -8.53 1.90
CA ALA A 182 7.83 -7.79 2.74
C ALA A 182 7.30 -7.55 4.19
N LEU A 183 6.11 -8.04 4.54
CA LEU A 183 5.57 -7.90 5.90
C LEU A 183 6.37 -8.69 6.94
N HIS A 184 7.13 -9.71 6.53
CA HIS A 184 8.00 -10.47 7.43
C HIS A 184 9.10 -9.63 8.10
N ALA A 185 9.46 -8.49 7.51
CA ALA A 185 10.48 -7.58 8.04
C ALA A 185 9.91 -6.52 9.01
N LEU A 186 8.59 -6.53 9.25
CA LEU A 186 7.97 -5.56 10.15
C LEU A 186 8.28 -5.87 11.62
N GLU A 187 8.56 -4.81 12.37
CA GLU A 187 8.79 -4.84 13.81
C GLU A 187 8.03 -3.69 14.50
N PRO A 188 7.85 -3.72 15.81
CA PRO A 188 7.27 -2.59 16.54
C PRO A 188 8.02 -1.28 16.23
N GLY A 189 7.26 -0.23 15.87
CA GLY A 189 7.78 1.05 15.41
C GLY A 189 7.85 1.18 13.88
N SER A 190 7.77 0.09 13.11
CA SER A 190 7.72 0.15 11.65
C SER A 190 6.53 0.98 11.17
N ARG A 191 6.76 1.81 10.16
CA ARG A 191 5.71 2.59 9.48
C ARG A 191 5.18 1.80 8.29
N VAL A 192 3.86 1.77 8.12
CA VAL A 192 3.19 1.00 7.06
C VAL A 192 2.15 1.86 6.34
N ASN A 193 2.07 1.71 5.03
CA ASN A 193 1.06 2.34 4.19
C ASN A 193 -0.29 1.66 4.42
N LEU A 194 -1.32 2.45 4.66
CA LEU A 194 -2.68 1.99 4.85
C LEU A 194 -3.58 2.56 3.74
N GLU A 195 -4.35 1.69 3.10
CA GLU A 195 -5.45 2.10 2.22
C GLU A 195 -6.74 1.46 2.73
N ILE A 196 -7.76 2.28 2.99
CA ILE A 196 -9.08 1.82 3.42
C ILE A 196 -9.81 1.12 2.27
N ASP A 197 -10.78 0.27 2.60
CA ASP A 197 -11.68 -0.31 1.60
C ASP A 197 -12.42 0.81 0.84
N LEU A 198 -12.35 0.77 -0.48
CA LEU A 198 -12.98 1.75 -1.37
C LEU A 198 -14.48 1.90 -1.11
N ILE A 199 -15.16 0.82 -0.72
CA ILE A 199 -16.59 0.85 -0.38
C ILE A 199 -16.82 1.74 0.84
N ALA A 200 -15.99 1.64 1.87
CA ALA A 200 -16.12 2.47 3.07
C ALA A 200 -16.01 3.97 2.76
N ARG A 201 -15.14 4.35 1.82
CA ARG A 201 -14.97 5.72 1.34
C ARG A 201 -16.25 6.28 0.70
N TYR A 202 -16.88 5.52 -0.19
CA TYR A 202 -18.11 5.95 -0.85
C TYR A 202 -19.31 5.96 0.08
N VAL A 203 -19.42 4.97 0.98
CA VAL A 203 -20.48 4.93 2.01
C VAL A 203 -20.39 6.17 2.89
N GLU A 204 -19.21 6.52 3.40
CA GLU A 204 -19.03 7.73 4.22
C GLU A 204 -19.40 8.99 3.45
N ARG A 205 -18.97 9.13 2.21
CA ARG A 205 -19.29 10.31 1.39
C ARG A 205 -20.80 10.47 1.16
N MET A 206 -21.51 9.37 0.90
CA MET A 206 -22.95 9.38 0.69
C MET A 206 -23.72 9.72 1.97
N LEU A 207 -23.31 9.17 3.12
CA LEU A 207 -23.92 9.46 4.41
C LEU A 207 -23.67 10.91 4.84
N GLY A 208 -22.45 11.40 4.66
CA GLY A 208 -22.06 12.77 5.00
C GLY A 208 -22.70 13.85 4.10
N ALA A 209 -23.11 13.50 2.89
CA ALA A 209 -23.77 14.42 1.96
C ALA A 209 -25.27 14.64 2.26
N GLY A 210 -25.83 13.98 3.29
CA GLY A 210 -27.24 14.12 3.68
C GLY A 210 -28.23 13.66 2.60
N VAL A 211 -27.81 12.82 1.67
CA VAL A 211 -28.70 12.25 0.65
C VAL A 211 -29.65 11.28 1.35
N PRO A 212 -30.96 11.53 1.42
CA PRO A 212 -31.88 10.58 2.02
C PRO A 212 -31.82 9.29 1.19
N LEU A 213 -31.50 8.17 1.82
CA LEU A 213 -31.71 6.86 1.22
C LEU A 213 -33.21 6.73 0.99
N LYS A 214 -33.69 6.91 -0.27
CA LYS A 214 -35.06 6.60 -0.60
C LYS A 214 -35.25 5.10 -0.34
N ALA A 215 -36.23 4.77 0.51
CA ALA A 215 -36.66 3.41 0.64
C ALA A 215 -36.97 2.87 -0.77
N ALA A 216 -36.47 1.70 -1.08
CA ALA A 216 -36.82 1.03 -2.32
C ALA A 216 -38.36 0.87 -2.42
N PRO A 217 -38.96 1.02 -3.61
CA PRO A 217 -40.39 0.88 -3.80
C PRO A 217 -40.89 -0.51 -3.42
#